data_e3a258f3c9ed8134d570bdeb6d8967ef
#
_entry.id   e3a258f3c9ed8134d570bdeb6d8967ef
#
_cell.length_a   1.000
_cell.length_b   1.000
_cell.length_c   1.000
_cell.angle_alpha   90.00
_cell.angle_beta   90.00
_cell.angle_gamma   90.00
#
_symmetry.space_group_name_H-M   'P 1'
#
loop_
_entity.id
_entity.type
_entity.pdbx_description
1 polymer ?
#
loop_
_entity_poly.entity_id
_entity_poly.type
_entity_poly.pdbx_seq_one_letter_code
_entity_poly.pdbx_strand_id
1 'polypeptide(L)'
;MKHAKKTRAPWILLACLAAIALCIVAAVTLLQPNANPKNIEIPGTRGNIPATIQLPAKSARGEELPLVVLCHGFTGNRQGDGHFAPLAEDLAANGIATVRLDFAGCGDSTEPYANYTLANMAADVDSVIGYIQATYGTGKTALVGHSMGGRLASLYPQLGQYPVTALALWSPANGTGLQGLEFLSIDNFAAVEEMAARADAEGSVAAWGVELSAAYIDGMRDSDPNATLQESGLPVLLTYSGNERILSDTTQTETKAAVESLPDGQVVLDPFVNGDHNYTSEDPATNTQLDADLRQVTVDFLTSHLQ
;
A
#
# COMPACT_ATOMS: atom_id res chain seq x y z
N MET A 1 0.79 30.90 75.40
CA MET A 1 0.00 30.89 74.17
C MET A 1 0.95 30.58 73.02
N LYS A 2 0.92 29.36 72.43
CA LYS A 2 1.74 28.98 71.29
C LYS A 2 0.89 29.12 70.02
N HIS A 3 1.24 30.03 69.15
CA HIS A 3 0.58 30.17 67.81
C HIS A 3 1.02 29.03 66.89
N ALA A 4 0.09 28.17 66.44
CA ALA A 4 0.31 27.17 65.41
C ALA A 4 0.39 27.85 64.03
N LYS A 5 1.54 27.75 63.37
CA LYS A 5 1.68 28.17 61.97
C LYS A 5 0.94 27.18 61.07
N LYS A 6 -0.13 27.61 60.42
CA LYS A 6 -0.83 26.87 59.36
C LYS A 6 0.10 26.77 58.15
N THR A 7 0.62 25.55 57.87
CA THR A 7 1.34 25.26 56.63
C THR A 7 0.35 25.14 55.44
N ARG A 8 0.32 26.14 54.58
CA ARG A 8 -0.50 26.16 53.33
C ARG A 8 0.25 25.57 52.11
N ALA A 9 1.36 24.87 52.32
CA ALA A 9 2.28 24.53 51.26
C ALA A 9 1.94 23.31 50.34
N PRO A 10 1.32 22.21 50.76
CA PRO A 10 1.24 21.05 49.88
C PRO A 10 0.20 21.17 48.77
N TRP A 11 -0.92 21.87 49.01
CA TRP A 11 -2.01 21.98 48.03
C TRP A 11 -1.69 22.91 46.86
N ILE A 12 -0.90 23.94 47.08
CA ILE A 12 -0.46 24.90 46.05
C ILE A 12 0.54 24.19 45.11
N LEU A 13 1.44 23.36 45.67
CA LEU A 13 2.40 22.61 44.86
C LEU A 13 1.72 21.57 43.96
N LEU A 14 0.70 20.85 44.48
CA LEU A 14 -0.09 19.89 43.69
C LEU A 14 -0.89 20.57 42.58
N ALA A 15 -1.50 21.71 42.86
CA ALA A 15 -2.25 22.50 41.87
C ALA A 15 -1.33 23.06 40.76
N CYS A 16 -0.12 23.50 41.09
CA CYS A 16 0.87 23.95 40.10
C CYS A 16 1.39 22.78 39.23
N LEU A 17 1.65 21.61 39.81
CA LEU A 17 2.07 20.41 39.05
C LEU A 17 0.96 19.93 38.12
N ALA A 18 -0.30 19.93 38.56
CA ALA A 18 -1.45 19.59 37.73
C ALA A 18 -1.65 20.59 36.58
N ALA A 19 -1.50 21.91 36.86
CA ALA A 19 -1.58 22.93 35.82
C ALA A 19 -0.43 22.84 34.81
N ILE A 20 0.79 22.55 35.25
CA ILE A 20 1.93 22.31 34.36
C ILE A 20 1.73 21.05 33.51
N ALA A 21 1.24 19.96 34.10
CA ALA A 21 0.92 18.72 33.35
C ALA A 21 -0.19 18.99 32.31
N LEU A 22 -1.24 19.75 32.67
CA LEU A 22 -2.30 20.13 31.73
C LEU A 22 -1.78 21.05 30.61
N CYS A 23 -0.88 21.99 30.93
CA CYS A 23 -0.24 22.85 29.94
C CYS A 23 0.71 22.07 29.02
N ILE A 24 1.42 21.06 29.53
CA ILE A 24 2.27 20.19 28.71
C ILE A 24 1.41 19.33 27.80
N VAL A 25 0.32 18.73 28.29
CA VAL A 25 -0.63 17.96 27.48
C VAL A 25 -1.29 18.86 26.42
N ALA A 26 -1.74 20.05 26.79
CA ALA A 26 -2.31 21.02 25.86
C ALA A 26 -1.27 21.53 24.84
N ALA A 27 -0.02 21.74 25.24
CA ALA A 27 1.07 22.14 24.34
C ALA A 27 1.46 21.00 23.39
N VAL A 28 1.46 19.76 23.84
CA VAL A 28 1.71 18.59 23.00
C VAL A 28 0.58 18.37 22.01
N THR A 29 -0.69 18.57 22.40
CA THR A 29 -1.85 18.50 21.48
C THR A 29 -1.95 19.72 20.54
N LEU A 30 -1.48 20.90 20.92
CA LEU A 30 -1.45 22.09 20.07
C LEU A 30 -0.22 22.15 19.16
N LEU A 31 0.82 21.31 19.41
CA LEU A 31 2.04 21.22 18.63
C LEU A 31 2.04 20.02 17.66
N GLN A 32 0.95 19.27 17.57
CA GLN A 32 0.76 18.31 16.48
C GLN A 32 0.15 19.09 15.28
N PRO A 33 0.94 19.47 14.26
CA PRO A 33 0.37 19.90 13.00
C PRO A 33 -0.48 18.75 12.48
N ASN A 34 -1.65 19.08 11.89
CA ASN A 34 -2.65 18.13 11.44
C ASN A 34 -2.07 16.94 10.64
N ALA A 35 -1.69 15.88 11.34
CA ALA A 35 -1.36 14.58 10.77
C ALA A 35 -2.63 13.80 10.37
N ASN A 36 -3.78 14.46 10.30
CA ASN A 36 -5.04 13.85 9.92
C ASN A 36 -5.01 13.50 8.42
N PRO A 37 -5.42 12.27 8.05
CA PRO A 37 -5.57 11.89 6.66
C PRO A 37 -6.55 12.84 5.95
N LYS A 38 -6.23 13.24 4.71
CA LYS A 38 -7.04 14.14 3.91
C LYS A 38 -7.48 13.45 2.63
N ASN A 39 -8.79 13.36 2.43
CA ASN A 39 -9.34 12.92 1.14
C ASN A 39 -9.18 14.04 0.11
N ILE A 40 -8.73 13.66 -1.07
CA ILE A 40 -8.48 14.57 -2.21
C ILE A 40 -8.90 13.88 -3.50
N GLU A 41 -9.19 14.70 -4.50
CA GLU A 41 -9.38 14.29 -5.89
C GLU A 41 -8.16 14.73 -6.68
N ILE A 42 -7.44 13.78 -7.27
CA ILE A 42 -6.25 14.04 -8.07
C ILE A 42 -6.62 14.00 -9.54
N PRO A 43 -6.32 15.04 -10.34
CA PRO A 43 -6.55 15.00 -11.78
C PRO A 43 -5.74 13.88 -12.44
N GLY A 44 -6.41 12.90 -13.01
CA GLY A 44 -5.82 11.83 -13.79
C GLY A 44 -6.02 12.03 -15.30
N THR A 45 -5.49 11.10 -16.09
CA THR A 45 -5.56 11.19 -17.57
C THR A 45 -6.94 10.92 -18.13
N ARG A 46 -7.81 10.23 -17.38
CA ARG A 46 -9.17 9.82 -17.81
C ARG A 46 -10.28 10.45 -16.98
N GLY A 47 -9.97 10.89 -15.76
CA GLY A 47 -10.91 11.45 -14.80
C GLY A 47 -10.18 11.77 -13.50
N ASN A 48 -10.92 12.17 -12.47
CA ASN A 48 -10.35 12.37 -11.15
C ASN A 48 -10.11 11.02 -10.45
N ILE A 49 -8.99 10.92 -9.75
CA ILE A 49 -8.58 9.77 -8.97
C ILE A 49 -8.87 10.08 -7.50
N PRO A 50 -9.84 9.40 -6.87
CA PRO A 50 -10.06 9.53 -5.43
C PRO A 50 -8.86 9.01 -4.66
N ALA A 51 -8.33 9.82 -3.75
CA ALA A 51 -7.16 9.47 -2.97
C ALA A 51 -7.26 9.98 -1.52
N THR A 52 -6.46 9.39 -0.65
CA THR A 52 -6.25 9.88 0.72
C THR A 52 -4.77 10.08 0.95
N ILE A 53 -4.37 11.31 1.24
CA ILE A 53 -3.00 11.66 1.61
C ILE A 53 -2.84 11.71 3.13
N GLN A 54 -1.73 11.17 3.63
CA GLN A 54 -1.27 11.30 5.01
C GLN A 54 0.12 11.92 4.99
N LEU A 55 0.29 13.07 5.66
CA LEU A 55 1.56 13.77 5.74
C LEU A 55 2.19 13.60 7.13
N PRO A 56 3.52 13.58 7.25
CA PRO A 56 4.20 13.64 8.53
C PRO A 56 3.81 14.90 9.32
N ALA A 57 3.74 14.77 10.64
CA ALA A 57 3.43 15.90 11.52
C ALA A 57 4.50 17.01 11.49
N LYS A 58 5.72 16.69 11.11
CA LYS A 58 6.84 17.64 10.97
C LYS A 58 7.63 17.27 9.72
N SER A 59 7.69 18.20 8.77
CA SER A 59 8.74 18.23 7.75
C SER A 59 9.64 19.41 8.05
N ALA A 60 10.96 19.21 7.97
CA ALA A 60 11.87 20.34 8.02
C ALA A 60 11.62 21.23 6.79
N ARG A 61 11.59 22.54 6.99
CA ARG A 61 11.25 23.47 5.90
C ARG A 61 12.33 23.40 4.83
N GLY A 62 12.00 22.90 3.63
CA GLY A 62 12.90 22.80 2.50
C GLY A 62 13.53 21.42 2.28
N GLU A 63 13.19 20.40 3.07
CA GLU A 63 13.52 19.00 2.78
C GLU A 63 12.42 18.36 1.95
N GLU A 64 12.82 17.60 0.93
CA GLU A 64 11.91 16.78 0.14
C GLU A 64 11.46 15.59 0.99
N LEU A 65 10.14 15.42 1.14
CA LEU A 65 9.57 14.29 1.88
C LEU A 65 9.65 13.00 1.05
N PRO A 66 10.09 11.88 1.64
CA PRO A 66 9.85 10.59 1.01
C PRO A 66 8.36 10.35 0.82
N LEU A 67 7.99 9.68 -0.29
CA LEU A 67 6.61 9.35 -0.64
C LEU A 67 6.43 7.84 -0.77
N VAL A 68 5.34 7.33 -0.23
CA VAL A 68 4.88 5.96 -0.47
C VAL A 68 3.48 5.99 -1.09
N VAL A 69 3.32 5.34 -2.26
CA VAL A 69 2.02 5.13 -2.89
C VAL A 69 1.53 3.73 -2.56
N LEU A 70 0.29 3.64 -2.05
CA LEU A 70 -0.33 2.38 -1.64
C LEU A 70 -1.34 1.92 -2.69
N CYS A 71 -1.10 0.76 -3.31
CA CYS A 71 -1.83 0.19 -4.44
C CYS A 71 -2.64 -1.03 -3.98
N HIS A 72 -3.98 -0.94 -4.03
CA HIS A 72 -4.88 -2.01 -3.58
C HIS A 72 -5.01 -3.15 -4.59
N GLY A 73 -5.53 -4.29 -4.12
CA GLY A 73 -5.79 -5.49 -4.90
C GLY A 73 -7.00 -5.40 -5.83
N PHE A 74 -7.25 -6.49 -6.56
CA PHE A 74 -8.38 -6.64 -7.48
C PHE A 74 -9.72 -6.38 -6.78
N THR A 75 -10.58 -5.55 -7.37
CA THR A 75 -11.87 -5.10 -6.78
C THR A 75 -11.79 -4.43 -5.40
N GLY A 76 -10.60 -4.13 -4.91
CA GLY A 76 -10.38 -3.49 -3.61
C GLY A 76 -10.66 -1.99 -3.62
N ASN A 77 -10.09 -1.28 -2.68
CA ASN A 77 -10.14 0.17 -2.59
C ASN A 77 -8.96 0.70 -1.77
N ARG A 78 -8.82 2.01 -1.65
CA ARG A 78 -7.73 2.69 -0.92
C ARG A 78 -7.64 2.39 0.58
N GLN A 79 -8.55 1.57 1.15
CA GLN A 79 -8.42 1.10 2.54
C GLN A 79 -7.52 -0.14 2.64
N GLY A 80 -7.31 -0.89 1.51
CA GLY A 80 -6.44 -2.07 1.49
C GLY A 80 -6.81 -3.08 2.56
N ASP A 81 -8.07 -3.52 2.55
CA ASP A 81 -8.66 -4.45 3.54
C ASP A 81 -8.48 -4.02 5.01
N GLY A 82 -8.27 -2.72 5.23
CA GLY A 82 -8.08 -2.13 6.56
C GLY A 82 -6.62 -1.87 6.94
N HIS A 83 -5.65 -2.39 6.20
CA HIS A 83 -4.22 -2.28 6.53
C HIS A 83 -3.58 -0.95 6.11
N PHE A 84 -4.07 -0.32 5.04
CA PHE A 84 -3.39 0.86 4.46
C PHE A 84 -3.52 2.11 5.33
N ALA A 85 -4.62 2.28 6.06
CA ALA A 85 -4.77 3.45 6.92
C ALA A 85 -3.81 3.42 8.12
N PRO A 86 -3.73 2.32 8.90
CA PRO A 86 -2.74 2.20 9.99
C PRO A 86 -1.29 2.26 9.48
N LEU A 87 -0.97 1.63 8.33
CA LEU A 87 0.36 1.74 7.73
C LEU A 87 0.73 3.20 7.40
N ALA A 88 -0.23 3.95 6.82
CA ALA A 88 -0.01 5.36 6.50
C ALA A 88 0.27 6.21 7.75
N GLU A 89 -0.38 5.91 8.88
CA GLU A 89 -0.12 6.55 10.17
C GLU A 89 1.28 6.25 10.68
N ASP A 90 1.70 4.98 10.62
CA ASP A 90 3.03 4.55 11.06
C ASP A 90 4.15 5.14 10.17
N LEU A 91 3.96 5.16 8.85
CA LEU A 91 4.91 5.79 7.91
C LEU A 91 5.01 7.30 8.16
N ALA A 92 3.87 7.98 8.40
CA ALA A 92 3.86 9.41 8.73
C ALA A 92 4.58 9.71 10.07
N ALA A 93 4.46 8.82 11.07
CA ALA A 93 5.21 8.92 12.32
C ALA A 93 6.73 8.79 12.10
N ASN A 94 7.15 8.08 11.04
CA ASN A 94 8.53 7.93 10.61
C ASN A 94 8.97 8.97 9.54
N GLY A 95 8.23 10.05 9.33
CA GLY A 95 8.63 11.13 8.44
C GLY A 95 8.37 10.88 6.96
N ILE A 96 7.59 9.86 6.60
CA ILE A 96 7.29 9.46 5.22
C ILE A 96 5.85 9.87 4.88
N ALA A 97 5.67 10.63 3.80
CA ALA A 97 4.34 10.94 3.27
C ALA A 97 3.75 9.72 2.56
N THR A 98 2.43 9.54 2.66
CA THR A 98 1.75 8.46 1.95
C THR A 98 0.57 8.98 1.15
N VAL A 99 0.27 8.30 0.06
CA VAL A 99 -0.97 8.45 -0.68
C VAL A 99 -1.50 7.07 -1.04
N ARG A 100 -2.79 6.86 -0.83
CA ARG A 100 -3.54 5.67 -1.19
C ARG A 100 -4.69 6.07 -2.10
N LEU A 101 -4.87 5.35 -3.20
CA LEU A 101 -5.79 5.74 -4.28
C LEU A 101 -6.80 4.64 -4.57
N ASP A 102 -7.91 5.02 -5.21
CA ASP A 102 -8.87 4.08 -5.79
C ASP A 102 -8.65 4.02 -7.31
N PHE A 103 -8.36 2.84 -7.84
CA PHE A 103 -8.25 2.60 -9.27
C PHE A 103 -9.62 2.63 -9.96
N ALA A 104 -9.63 2.69 -11.29
CA ALA A 104 -10.85 2.73 -12.10
C ALA A 104 -11.87 1.64 -11.69
N GLY A 105 -13.12 2.04 -11.49
CA GLY A 105 -14.20 1.15 -11.08
C GLY A 105 -14.14 0.61 -9.66
N CYS A 106 -13.20 1.08 -8.83
CA CYS A 106 -12.98 0.65 -7.47
C CYS A 106 -13.24 1.79 -6.47
N GLY A 107 -13.63 1.45 -5.25
CA GLY A 107 -13.85 2.42 -4.17
C GLY A 107 -14.81 3.54 -4.56
N ASP A 108 -14.35 4.80 -4.45
CA ASP A 108 -15.11 5.99 -4.83
C ASP A 108 -14.84 6.44 -6.29
N SER A 109 -14.06 5.67 -7.08
CA SER A 109 -13.79 6.01 -8.48
C SER A 109 -15.07 6.00 -9.31
N THR A 110 -15.28 7.06 -10.08
CA THR A 110 -16.42 7.16 -11.02
C THR A 110 -16.11 6.64 -12.43
N GLU A 111 -14.85 6.20 -12.64
CA GLU A 111 -14.48 5.57 -13.90
C GLU A 111 -15.07 4.16 -14.01
N PRO A 112 -15.46 3.71 -15.23
CA PRO A 112 -15.95 2.36 -15.42
C PRO A 112 -14.83 1.32 -15.15
N TYR A 113 -15.22 0.14 -14.64
CA TYR A 113 -14.27 -0.96 -14.37
C TYR A 113 -13.55 -1.46 -15.64
N ALA A 114 -14.12 -1.25 -16.83
CA ALA A 114 -13.46 -1.53 -18.10
C ALA A 114 -12.11 -0.79 -18.27
N ASN A 115 -11.90 0.30 -17.54
CA ASN A 115 -10.64 1.04 -17.48
C ASN A 115 -9.64 0.49 -16.45
N TYR A 116 -10.00 -0.53 -15.68
CA TYR A 116 -9.09 -1.22 -14.77
C TYR A 116 -8.12 -2.10 -15.57
N THR A 117 -7.03 -1.52 -16.04
CA THR A 117 -5.97 -2.19 -16.81
C THR A 117 -4.61 -1.84 -16.21
N LEU A 118 -3.61 -2.71 -16.36
CA LEU A 118 -2.27 -2.46 -15.82
C LEU A 118 -1.68 -1.13 -16.31
N ALA A 119 -1.86 -0.81 -17.59
CA ALA A 119 -1.41 0.45 -18.18
C ALA A 119 -2.12 1.67 -17.56
N ASN A 120 -3.43 1.59 -17.37
CA ASN A 120 -4.19 2.67 -16.74
C ASN A 120 -3.86 2.83 -15.25
N MET A 121 -3.68 1.73 -14.54
CA MET A 121 -3.26 1.75 -13.13
C MET A 121 -1.89 2.40 -12.97
N ALA A 122 -0.93 2.10 -13.87
CA ALA A 122 0.37 2.76 -13.87
C ALA A 122 0.24 4.27 -14.17
N ALA A 123 -0.60 4.67 -15.13
CA ALA A 123 -0.86 6.08 -15.43
C ALA A 123 -1.56 6.82 -14.27
N ASP A 124 -2.39 6.13 -13.50
CA ASP A 124 -3.00 6.70 -12.29
C ASP A 124 -1.92 6.92 -11.20
N VAL A 125 -1.01 5.96 -11.00
CA VAL A 125 0.14 6.13 -10.09
C VAL A 125 1.04 7.28 -10.55
N ASP A 126 1.31 7.42 -11.84
CA ASP A 126 2.07 8.55 -12.39
C ASP A 126 1.39 9.89 -12.08
N SER A 127 0.08 9.97 -12.31
CA SER A 127 -0.70 11.18 -12.02
C SER A 127 -0.65 11.55 -10.54
N VAL A 128 -0.76 10.53 -9.67
CA VAL A 128 -0.67 10.67 -8.21
C VAL A 128 0.71 11.16 -7.80
N ILE A 129 1.78 10.52 -8.25
CA ILE A 129 3.16 10.91 -7.90
C ILE A 129 3.42 12.36 -8.35
N GLY A 130 3.12 12.68 -9.62
CA GLY A 130 3.33 14.01 -10.15
C GLY A 130 2.57 15.11 -9.40
N TYR A 131 1.30 14.85 -9.05
CA TYR A 131 0.50 15.80 -8.29
C TYR A 131 1.05 16.00 -6.86
N ILE A 132 1.42 14.92 -6.17
CA ILE A 132 1.92 14.99 -4.80
C ILE A 132 3.29 15.66 -4.76
N GLN A 133 4.20 15.34 -5.69
CA GLN A 133 5.49 16.01 -5.80
C GLN A 133 5.33 17.52 -6.04
N ALA A 134 4.47 17.91 -6.99
CA ALA A 134 4.23 19.31 -7.29
C ALA A 134 3.56 20.09 -6.15
N THR A 135 2.70 19.43 -5.36
CA THR A 135 1.90 20.08 -4.32
C THR A 135 2.61 20.14 -2.98
N TYR A 136 3.35 19.09 -2.62
CA TYR A 136 3.90 18.90 -1.27
C TYR A 136 5.43 18.83 -1.23
N GLY A 137 6.11 18.81 -2.40
CA GLY A 137 7.58 18.76 -2.46
C GLY A 137 8.13 17.42 -1.99
N THR A 138 7.59 16.30 -2.53
CA THR A 138 8.11 14.96 -2.24
C THR A 138 9.25 14.59 -3.18
N GLY A 139 10.21 13.77 -2.69
CA GLY A 139 11.39 13.30 -3.41
C GLY A 139 11.35 11.81 -3.73
N LYS A 140 12.22 11.02 -3.07
CA LYS A 140 12.26 9.56 -3.25
C LYS A 140 10.88 8.94 -3.09
N THR A 141 10.50 8.05 -4.01
CA THR A 141 9.18 7.42 -4.02
C THR A 141 9.32 5.91 -3.93
N ALA A 142 8.47 5.25 -3.13
CA ALA A 142 8.32 3.80 -3.11
C ALA A 142 6.85 3.42 -3.33
N LEU A 143 6.62 2.17 -3.74
CA LEU A 143 5.29 1.60 -3.87
C LEU A 143 5.10 0.47 -2.85
N VAL A 144 3.92 0.43 -2.24
CA VAL A 144 3.42 -0.74 -1.52
C VAL A 144 2.23 -1.28 -2.31
N GLY A 145 2.24 -2.54 -2.65
CA GLY A 145 1.16 -3.14 -3.42
C GLY A 145 0.68 -4.45 -2.81
N HIS A 146 -0.64 -4.60 -2.66
CA HIS A 146 -1.27 -5.85 -2.26
C HIS A 146 -1.89 -6.56 -3.47
N SER A 147 -1.67 -7.87 -3.60
CA SER A 147 -2.30 -8.70 -4.63
C SER A 147 -2.09 -8.14 -6.05
N MET A 148 -3.14 -7.73 -6.77
CA MET A 148 -3.04 -7.07 -8.09
C MET A 148 -2.29 -5.74 -8.00
N GLY A 149 -2.41 -4.98 -6.91
CA GLY A 149 -1.59 -3.80 -6.66
C GLY A 149 -0.11 -4.13 -6.48
N GLY A 150 0.20 -5.32 -5.94
CA GLY A 150 1.55 -5.86 -5.87
C GLY A 150 2.11 -6.21 -7.26
N ARG A 151 1.28 -6.81 -8.13
CA ARG A 151 1.64 -7.01 -9.55
C ARG A 151 1.93 -5.69 -10.24
N LEU A 152 1.05 -4.68 -10.06
CA LEU A 152 1.29 -3.35 -10.61
C LEU A 152 2.62 -2.76 -10.12
N ALA A 153 2.87 -2.82 -8.81
CA ALA A 153 4.11 -2.31 -8.23
C ALA A 153 5.35 -3.01 -8.82
N SER A 154 5.27 -4.33 -9.05
CA SER A 154 6.33 -5.11 -9.70
C SER A 154 6.59 -4.71 -11.15
N LEU A 155 5.53 -4.33 -11.89
CA LEU A 155 5.62 -3.89 -13.29
C LEU A 155 5.89 -2.40 -13.45
N TYR A 156 5.72 -1.60 -12.40
CA TYR A 156 5.81 -0.16 -12.47
C TYR A 156 7.19 0.36 -12.95
N PRO A 157 8.34 -0.27 -12.63
CA PRO A 157 9.63 0.13 -13.20
C PRO A 157 9.67 0.14 -14.73
N GLN A 158 8.84 -0.69 -15.38
CA GLN A 158 8.70 -0.75 -16.84
C GLN A 158 7.56 0.14 -17.37
N LEU A 159 6.44 0.22 -16.64
CA LEU A 159 5.21 0.88 -17.11
C LEU A 159 5.13 2.36 -16.71
N GLY A 160 5.71 2.73 -15.56
CA GLY A 160 5.60 4.06 -14.97
C GLY A 160 6.59 5.06 -15.56
N GLN A 161 6.29 6.34 -15.39
CA GLN A 161 7.13 7.45 -15.85
C GLN A 161 8.03 8.02 -14.75
N TYR A 162 7.71 7.78 -13.49
CA TYR A 162 8.48 8.28 -12.35
C TYR A 162 9.39 7.19 -11.78
N PRO A 163 10.66 7.52 -11.47
CA PRO A 163 11.53 6.55 -10.82
C PRO A 163 11.03 6.22 -9.42
N VAL A 164 11.12 4.94 -9.06
CA VAL A 164 10.86 4.45 -7.71
C VAL A 164 12.13 3.91 -7.08
N THR A 165 12.25 4.00 -5.76
CA THR A 165 13.45 3.67 -5.00
C THR A 165 13.37 2.28 -4.36
N ALA A 166 12.17 1.81 -4.00
CA ALA A 166 11.94 0.52 -3.36
C ALA A 166 10.49 0.05 -3.56
N LEU A 167 10.26 -1.25 -3.43
CA LEU A 167 8.94 -1.88 -3.55
C LEU A 167 8.66 -2.75 -2.33
N ALA A 168 7.46 -2.64 -1.75
CA ALA A 168 6.97 -3.60 -0.76
C ALA A 168 5.74 -4.33 -1.32
N LEU A 169 5.87 -5.63 -1.48
CA LEU A 169 4.92 -6.49 -2.18
C LEU A 169 4.24 -7.42 -1.18
N TRP A 170 2.94 -7.25 -1.01
CA TRP A 170 2.10 -8.05 -0.14
C TRP A 170 1.29 -9.03 -0.97
N SER A 171 1.56 -10.32 -0.87
CA SER A 171 0.91 -11.38 -1.65
C SER A 171 0.69 -10.98 -3.13
N PRO A 172 1.74 -10.56 -3.86
CA PRO A 172 1.58 -10.03 -5.21
C PRO A 172 1.11 -11.11 -6.19
N ALA A 173 0.17 -10.76 -7.10
CA ALA A 173 -0.36 -11.65 -8.15
C ALA A 173 0.61 -11.73 -9.34
N ASN A 174 1.85 -12.18 -9.10
CA ASN A 174 2.97 -12.10 -10.03
C ASN A 174 3.13 -13.30 -10.98
N GLY A 175 2.09 -14.14 -11.15
CA GLY A 175 2.14 -15.20 -12.18
C GLY A 175 2.43 -14.62 -13.57
N THR A 176 3.34 -15.24 -14.34
CA THR A 176 3.72 -14.78 -15.66
C THR A 176 2.57 -14.93 -16.66
N GLY A 177 2.30 -13.89 -17.44
CA GLY A 177 1.24 -13.87 -18.43
C GLY A 177 -0.13 -14.15 -17.83
N LEU A 178 -0.94 -15.00 -18.48
CA LEU A 178 -2.29 -15.37 -18.02
C LEU A 178 -2.30 -16.11 -16.67
N GLN A 179 -1.16 -16.67 -16.22
CA GLN A 179 -1.06 -17.21 -14.85
C GLN A 179 -1.37 -16.16 -13.80
N GLY A 180 -1.11 -14.87 -14.06
CA GLY A 180 -1.51 -13.79 -13.16
C GLY A 180 -3.03 -13.64 -12.98
N LEU A 181 -3.85 -14.37 -13.75
CA LEU A 181 -5.31 -14.46 -13.65
C LEU A 181 -5.81 -15.76 -12.99
N GLU A 182 -4.92 -16.62 -12.51
CA GLU A 182 -5.30 -17.92 -11.93
C GLU A 182 -6.29 -17.79 -10.76
N PHE A 183 -6.25 -16.68 -10.03
CA PHE A 183 -7.19 -16.39 -8.95
C PHE A 183 -8.65 -16.31 -9.42
N LEU A 184 -8.91 -16.06 -10.70
CA LEU A 184 -10.26 -16.01 -11.26
C LEU A 184 -10.87 -17.41 -11.43
N SER A 185 -10.05 -18.45 -11.51
CA SER A 185 -10.49 -19.84 -11.60
C SER A 185 -9.45 -20.75 -10.96
N ILE A 186 -9.39 -20.74 -9.63
CA ILE A 186 -8.47 -21.56 -8.84
C ILE A 186 -8.64 -23.03 -9.25
N ASP A 187 -7.52 -23.73 -9.46
CA ASP A 187 -7.43 -25.12 -9.89
C ASP A 187 -7.91 -25.43 -11.33
N ASN A 188 -8.27 -24.43 -12.13
CA ASN A 188 -8.70 -24.65 -13.51
C ASN A 188 -8.15 -23.59 -14.48
N PHE A 189 -6.87 -23.69 -14.82
CA PHE A 189 -6.24 -22.75 -15.74
C PHE A 189 -6.85 -22.77 -17.16
N ALA A 190 -7.39 -23.89 -17.62
CA ALA A 190 -8.11 -23.95 -18.90
C ALA A 190 -9.32 -23.00 -18.95
N ALA A 191 -10.01 -22.78 -17.82
CA ALA A 191 -11.09 -21.79 -17.74
C ALA A 191 -10.57 -20.34 -17.84
N VAL A 192 -9.35 -20.08 -17.41
CA VAL A 192 -8.69 -18.76 -17.59
C VAL A 192 -8.39 -18.53 -19.07
N GLU A 193 -7.89 -19.54 -19.79
CA GLU A 193 -7.64 -19.46 -21.23
C GLU A 193 -8.92 -19.28 -22.04
N GLU A 194 -10.00 -20.01 -21.69
CA GLU A 194 -11.32 -19.82 -22.31
C GLU A 194 -11.89 -18.42 -22.06
N MET A 195 -11.73 -17.90 -20.84
CA MET A 195 -12.15 -16.56 -20.48
C MET A 195 -11.37 -15.51 -21.27
N ALA A 196 -10.06 -15.67 -21.42
CA ALA A 196 -9.22 -14.78 -22.22
C ALA A 196 -9.64 -14.81 -23.70
N ALA A 197 -9.88 -15.99 -24.27
CA ALA A 197 -10.37 -16.13 -25.66
C ALA A 197 -11.75 -15.48 -25.87
N ARG A 198 -12.63 -15.53 -24.87
CA ARG A 198 -13.91 -14.84 -24.93
C ARG A 198 -13.74 -13.32 -24.90
N ALA A 199 -12.86 -12.80 -24.02
CA ALA A 199 -12.56 -11.37 -23.99
C ALA A 199 -12.00 -10.89 -25.34
N ASP A 200 -11.12 -11.67 -25.97
CA ASP A 200 -10.58 -11.39 -27.31
C ASP A 200 -11.68 -11.32 -28.38
N ALA A 201 -12.69 -12.19 -28.31
CA ALA A 201 -13.76 -12.27 -29.29
C ALA A 201 -14.88 -11.23 -29.06
N GLU A 202 -15.21 -10.94 -27.79
CA GLU A 202 -16.37 -10.15 -27.39
C GLU A 202 -15.99 -8.73 -26.92
N GLY A 203 -14.69 -8.44 -26.73
CA GLY A 203 -14.15 -7.16 -26.23
C GLY A 203 -14.07 -7.10 -24.70
N SER A 204 -14.80 -8.00 -23.99
CA SER A 204 -14.79 -8.10 -22.55
C SER A 204 -15.31 -9.47 -22.08
N VAL A 205 -15.11 -9.76 -20.79
CA VAL A 205 -15.64 -10.96 -20.14
C VAL A 205 -16.05 -10.66 -18.69
N ALA A 206 -17.20 -11.20 -18.29
CA ALA A 206 -17.65 -11.09 -16.89
C ALA A 206 -16.88 -12.11 -16.01
N ALA A 207 -16.29 -11.64 -14.92
CA ALA A 207 -15.66 -12.46 -13.89
C ALA A 207 -15.75 -11.77 -12.52
N TRP A 208 -16.01 -12.54 -11.46
CA TRP A 208 -16.08 -12.04 -10.07
C TRP A 208 -16.97 -10.80 -9.89
N GLY A 209 -18.07 -10.72 -10.64
CA GLY A 209 -19.05 -9.63 -10.54
C GLY A 209 -18.64 -8.33 -11.24
N VAL A 210 -17.53 -8.31 -11.96
CA VAL A 210 -17.06 -7.18 -12.77
C VAL A 210 -16.92 -7.57 -14.25
N GLU A 211 -16.85 -6.57 -15.12
CA GLU A 211 -16.60 -6.74 -16.54
C GLU A 211 -15.12 -6.44 -16.83
N LEU A 212 -14.34 -7.46 -17.19
CA LEU A 212 -12.94 -7.34 -17.56
C LEU A 212 -12.82 -7.02 -19.05
N SER A 213 -12.18 -5.93 -19.41
CA SER A 213 -11.94 -5.59 -20.82
C SER A 213 -10.88 -6.50 -21.46
N ALA A 214 -10.93 -6.68 -22.77
CA ALA A 214 -9.87 -7.34 -23.52
C ALA A 214 -8.49 -6.69 -23.25
N ALA A 215 -8.43 -5.37 -23.11
CA ALA A 215 -7.21 -4.65 -22.79
C ALA A 215 -6.63 -5.02 -21.42
N TYR A 216 -7.47 -5.36 -20.42
CA TYR A 216 -6.97 -5.91 -19.14
C TYR A 216 -6.32 -7.28 -19.34
N ILE A 217 -7.03 -8.18 -20.07
CA ILE A 217 -6.54 -9.53 -20.37
C ILE A 217 -5.24 -9.47 -21.16
N ASP A 218 -5.13 -8.59 -22.17
CA ASP A 218 -3.93 -8.42 -22.98
C ASP A 218 -2.76 -7.91 -22.10
N GLY A 219 -3.00 -6.91 -21.27
CA GLY A 219 -1.98 -6.42 -20.33
C GLY A 219 -1.48 -7.51 -19.37
N MET A 220 -2.35 -8.41 -18.94
CA MET A 220 -1.95 -9.58 -18.13
C MET A 220 -1.13 -10.57 -18.96
N ARG A 221 -1.61 -10.94 -20.16
CA ARG A 221 -0.96 -11.88 -21.08
C ARG A 221 0.47 -11.47 -21.44
N ASP A 222 0.67 -10.18 -21.68
CA ASP A 222 1.92 -9.62 -22.21
C ASP A 222 2.91 -9.20 -21.10
N SER A 223 2.61 -9.45 -19.83
CA SER A 223 3.44 -9.00 -18.71
C SER A 223 4.13 -10.13 -17.96
N ASP A 224 5.39 -9.87 -17.59
CA ASP A 224 6.18 -10.72 -16.69
C ASP A 224 6.71 -9.86 -15.52
N PRO A 225 5.98 -9.82 -14.39
CA PRO A 225 6.39 -9.02 -13.26
C PRO A 225 7.68 -9.52 -12.61
N ASN A 226 7.97 -10.82 -12.65
CA ASN A 226 9.18 -11.37 -12.05
C ASN A 226 10.43 -10.99 -12.85
N ALA A 227 10.35 -11.03 -14.19
CA ALA A 227 11.42 -10.53 -15.06
C ALA A 227 11.63 -9.01 -14.85
N THR A 228 10.55 -8.24 -14.79
CA THR A 228 10.64 -6.78 -14.54
C THR A 228 11.31 -6.46 -13.19
N LEU A 229 10.99 -7.21 -12.11
CA LEU A 229 11.65 -7.06 -10.82
C LEU A 229 13.17 -7.29 -10.93
N GLN A 230 13.58 -8.41 -11.57
CA GLN A 230 14.98 -8.75 -11.75
C GLN A 230 15.75 -7.70 -12.58
N GLU A 231 15.13 -7.21 -13.66
CA GLU A 231 15.71 -6.16 -14.51
C GLU A 231 15.84 -4.82 -13.81
N SER A 232 14.89 -4.51 -12.91
CA SER A 232 14.89 -3.25 -12.16
C SER A 232 16.05 -3.13 -11.18
N GLY A 233 16.47 -4.25 -10.57
CA GLY A 233 17.50 -4.29 -9.53
C GLY A 233 17.14 -3.50 -8.27
N LEU A 234 15.86 -3.14 -8.08
CA LEU A 234 15.40 -2.36 -6.94
C LEU A 234 15.42 -3.18 -5.65
N PRO A 235 15.56 -2.54 -4.49
CA PRO A 235 15.24 -3.14 -3.21
C PRO A 235 13.76 -3.57 -3.16
N VAL A 236 13.50 -4.83 -2.81
CA VAL A 236 12.14 -5.41 -2.74
C VAL A 236 11.94 -6.12 -1.41
N LEU A 237 10.88 -5.74 -0.68
CA LEU A 237 10.30 -6.56 0.38
C LEU A 237 9.17 -7.40 -0.22
N LEU A 238 9.22 -8.71 -0.02
CA LEU A 238 8.15 -9.64 -0.38
C LEU A 238 7.61 -10.32 0.88
N THR A 239 6.28 -10.32 1.01
CA THR A 239 5.57 -11.11 2.01
C THR A 239 4.50 -11.97 1.34
N TYR A 240 4.31 -13.21 1.86
CA TYR A 240 3.17 -14.07 1.56
C TYR A 240 2.61 -14.60 2.88
N SER A 241 1.32 -14.81 2.92
CA SER A 241 0.66 -15.45 4.07
C SER A 241 0.78 -16.97 4.00
N GLY A 242 0.73 -17.65 5.16
CA GLY A 242 0.89 -19.11 5.21
C GLY A 242 -0.37 -19.89 4.76
N ASN A 243 -1.55 -19.25 4.81
CA ASN A 243 -2.81 -19.80 4.32
C ASN A 243 -3.24 -19.17 2.98
N GLU A 244 -2.25 -18.80 2.17
CA GLU A 244 -2.48 -18.29 0.81
C GLU A 244 -3.20 -19.35 -0.03
N ARG A 245 -4.38 -19.02 -0.57
CA ARG A 245 -5.22 -19.90 -1.39
C ARG A 245 -5.73 -19.23 -2.67
N ILE A 246 -5.36 -17.99 -2.87
CA ILE A 246 -5.75 -17.19 -4.04
C ILE A 246 -4.69 -17.31 -5.14
N LEU A 247 -3.43 -17.44 -4.72
CA LEU A 247 -2.29 -17.52 -5.62
C LEU A 247 -1.66 -18.94 -5.50
N SER A 248 -1.34 -19.53 -6.64
CA SER A 248 -0.73 -20.86 -6.68
C SER A 248 0.64 -20.90 -6.02
N ASP A 249 1.04 -22.09 -5.59
CA ASP A 249 2.40 -22.36 -5.08
C ASP A 249 3.47 -22.02 -6.14
N THR A 250 3.15 -22.19 -7.43
CA THR A 250 4.04 -21.83 -8.54
C THR A 250 4.30 -20.35 -8.56
N THR A 251 3.24 -19.52 -8.60
CA THR A 251 3.35 -18.05 -8.56
C THR A 251 4.15 -17.59 -7.34
N GLN A 252 3.85 -18.11 -6.15
CA GLN A 252 4.58 -17.76 -4.93
C GLN A 252 6.06 -18.14 -5.01
N THR A 253 6.37 -19.35 -5.52
CA THR A 253 7.74 -19.85 -5.60
C THR A 253 8.58 -19.07 -6.59
N GLU A 254 8.04 -18.79 -7.78
CA GLU A 254 8.72 -18.02 -8.82
C GLU A 254 8.97 -16.57 -8.36
N THR A 255 8.00 -15.92 -7.72
CA THR A 255 8.18 -14.57 -7.19
C THR A 255 9.21 -14.53 -6.07
N LYS A 256 9.20 -15.51 -5.15
CA LYS A 256 10.24 -15.62 -4.12
C LYS A 256 11.63 -15.75 -4.74
N ALA A 257 11.79 -16.64 -5.71
CA ALA A 257 13.07 -16.83 -6.39
C ALA A 257 13.54 -15.54 -7.12
N ALA A 258 12.62 -14.81 -7.74
CA ALA A 258 12.93 -13.54 -8.39
C ALA A 258 13.44 -12.51 -7.37
N VAL A 259 12.76 -12.34 -6.23
CA VAL A 259 13.16 -11.40 -5.19
C VAL A 259 14.46 -11.81 -4.50
N GLU A 260 14.64 -13.11 -4.19
CA GLU A 260 15.89 -13.62 -3.59
C GLU A 260 17.11 -13.46 -4.51
N SER A 261 16.91 -13.29 -5.81
CA SER A 261 17.99 -13.00 -6.76
C SER A 261 18.44 -11.55 -6.77
N LEU A 262 17.69 -10.63 -6.14
CA LEU A 262 18.03 -9.23 -6.08
C LEU A 262 19.05 -8.93 -4.97
N PRO A 263 19.96 -7.96 -5.16
CA PRO A 263 20.98 -7.60 -4.16
C PRO A 263 20.37 -7.23 -2.78
N ASP A 264 19.24 -6.49 -2.80
CA ASP A 264 18.52 -6.02 -1.61
C ASP A 264 17.09 -6.60 -1.56
N GLY A 265 16.92 -7.83 -2.05
CA GLY A 265 15.66 -8.58 -1.98
C GLY A 265 15.47 -9.20 -0.59
N GLN A 266 14.32 -8.96 0.03
CA GLN A 266 13.95 -9.48 1.34
C GLN A 266 12.64 -10.26 1.25
N VAL A 267 12.67 -11.53 1.67
CA VAL A 267 11.47 -12.39 1.75
C VAL A 267 11.15 -12.65 3.22
N VAL A 268 9.99 -12.19 3.68
CA VAL A 268 9.55 -12.34 5.07
C VAL A 268 8.22 -13.09 5.10
N LEU A 269 8.21 -14.30 5.64
CA LEU A 269 7.06 -15.21 5.65
C LEU A 269 6.63 -15.60 7.06
N ASP A 270 7.57 -15.80 7.98
CA ASP A 270 7.32 -16.40 9.30
C ASP A 270 6.24 -15.69 10.14
N PRO A 271 6.15 -14.35 10.17
CA PRO A 271 5.10 -13.68 10.93
C PRO A 271 3.68 -13.96 10.40
N PHE A 272 3.53 -14.41 9.13
CA PHE A 272 2.26 -14.47 8.41
C PHE A 272 1.70 -15.89 8.24
N VAL A 273 2.26 -16.89 8.89
CA VAL A 273 1.89 -18.31 8.74
C VAL A 273 0.41 -18.62 9.04
N ASN A 274 -0.25 -17.81 9.84
CA ASN A 274 -1.66 -17.97 10.21
C ASN A 274 -2.61 -17.03 9.46
N GLY A 275 -2.10 -16.19 8.56
CA GLY A 275 -2.88 -15.25 7.75
C GLY A 275 -3.38 -15.88 6.46
N ASP A 276 -4.52 -15.43 5.97
CA ASP A 276 -5.00 -15.67 4.60
C ASP A 276 -4.40 -14.67 3.60
N HIS A 277 -4.87 -14.67 2.34
CA HIS A 277 -4.41 -13.78 1.28
C HIS A 277 -4.42 -12.30 1.68
N ASN A 278 -5.38 -11.88 2.49
CA ASN A 278 -5.54 -10.51 2.98
C ASN A 278 -4.87 -10.27 4.35
N TYR A 279 -4.00 -11.18 4.80
CA TYR A 279 -3.37 -11.12 6.14
C TYR A 279 -4.39 -11.08 7.26
N THR A 280 -5.51 -11.75 7.10
CA THR A 280 -6.55 -11.90 8.10
C THR A 280 -6.69 -13.34 8.59
N SER A 281 -7.35 -13.53 9.72
CA SER A 281 -7.63 -14.80 10.38
C SER A 281 -8.99 -14.73 11.07
N GLU A 282 -9.60 -15.86 11.34
CA GLU A 282 -10.84 -15.93 12.13
C GLU A 282 -10.63 -15.50 13.60
N ASP A 283 -9.41 -15.61 14.11
CA ASP A 283 -9.08 -15.19 15.48
C ASP A 283 -8.70 -13.71 15.56
N PRO A 284 -9.45 -12.87 16.31
CA PRO A 284 -9.18 -11.43 16.40
C PRO A 284 -7.81 -11.07 16.98
N ALA A 285 -7.25 -11.90 17.87
CA ALA A 285 -5.93 -11.65 18.44
C ALA A 285 -4.85 -11.89 17.38
N THR A 286 -4.99 -12.94 16.58
CA THR A 286 -4.13 -13.22 15.43
C THR A 286 -4.23 -12.11 14.39
N ASN A 287 -5.43 -11.60 14.07
CA ASN A 287 -5.59 -10.47 13.16
C ASN A 287 -4.81 -9.23 13.61
N THR A 288 -4.90 -8.89 14.89
CA THR A 288 -4.16 -7.75 15.45
C THR A 288 -2.65 -7.93 15.31
N GLN A 289 -2.16 -9.14 15.53
CA GLN A 289 -0.74 -9.44 15.42
C GLN A 289 -0.27 -9.43 13.96
N LEU A 290 -1.03 -10.05 13.03
CA LEU A 290 -0.73 -10.06 11.60
C LEU A 290 -0.63 -8.64 11.03
N ASP A 291 -1.61 -7.77 11.37
CA ASP A 291 -1.59 -6.36 10.96
C ASP A 291 -0.38 -5.62 11.53
N ALA A 292 -0.06 -5.82 12.82
CA ALA A 292 1.08 -5.17 13.45
C ALA A 292 2.41 -5.62 12.82
N ASP A 293 2.59 -6.93 12.58
CA ASP A 293 3.80 -7.48 11.97
C ASP A 293 3.95 -7.01 10.51
N LEU A 294 2.87 -6.98 9.72
CA LEU A 294 2.88 -6.52 8.34
C LEU A 294 3.29 -5.05 8.23
N ARG A 295 2.74 -4.21 9.10
CA ARG A 295 3.11 -2.79 9.19
C ARG A 295 4.55 -2.61 9.63
N GLN A 296 4.99 -3.33 10.67
CA GLN A 296 6.35 -3.21 11.20
C GLN A 296 7.41 -3.55 10.16
N VAL A 297 7.31 -4.72 9.50
CA VAL A 297 8.30 -5.12 8.49
C VAL A 297 8.31 -4.17 7.30
N THR A 298 7.13 -3.63 6.93
CA THR A 298 7.01 -2.68 5.82
C THR A 298 7.61 -1.32 6.17
N VAL A 299 7.33 -0.80 7.38
CA VAL A 299 7.89 0.48 7.87
C VAL A 299 9.41 0.40 7.98
N ASP A 300 9.94 -0.68 8.57
CA ASP A 300 11.39 -0.87 8.74
C ASP A 300 12.09 -0.90 7.38
N PHE A 301 11.56 -1.69 6.45
CA PHE A 301 12.10 -1.78 5.09
C PHE A 301 12.06 -0.43 4.36
N LEU A 302 10.91 0.24 4.33
CA LEU A 302 10.78 1.51 3.61
C LEU A 302 11.60 2.63 4.24
N THR A 303 11.68 2.70 5.56
CA THR A 303 12.50 3.68 6.27
C THR A 303 13.97 3.53 5.91
N SER A 304 14.48 2.28 5.84
CA SER A 304 15.90 2.01 5.51
C SER A 304 16.28 2.41 4.07
N HIS A 305 15.33 2.46 3.14
CA HIS A 305 15.60 2.75 1.73
C HIS A 305 15.20 4.17 1.28
N LEU A 306 14.31 4.83 2.02
CA LEU A 306 13.83 6.16 1.67
C LEU A 306 14.53 7.29 2.43
N GLN A 307 15.07 7.02 3.59
CA GLN A 307 15.85 7.97 4.41
C GLN A 307 17.34 7.75 4.22
#